data_0b9d239356a71bbf6a7a01b9eb3eb61d
#
_entry.id   0b9d239356a71bbf6a7a01b9eb3eb61d
#
_cell.length_a   1.000
_cell.length_b   1.000
_cell.length_c   1.000
_cell.angle_alpha   90.00
_cell.angle_beta   90.00
_cell.angle_gamma   90.00
#
_symmetry.space_group_name_H-M   'P 1'
#
loop_
_entity.id
_entity.type
_entity.pdbx_description
1 polymer ?
#
loop_
_entity_poly.entity_id
_entity_poly.type
_entity_poly.pdbx_seq_one_letter_code
_entity_poly.pdbx_strand_id
1 'polypeptide(L)'
;MKSQAKVVVIGGGVVGVSALYHLAKKGWGEEVALIEKGELTSGSTWHAAGLLPLFNMSYSVGQIHKYSVELYKDLEKETGQQVGFSQVGNLRLAMNHERMDEYFQYAATAKTIGIDVNFLTPDEVKAIWPLCETDNLVGAILHPEDGYIQPADLTQAMAKGARARGATIYRNTAVLSIEQSSQGGWK
;
A
#
# COMPACT_ATOMS: atom_id res chain seq x y z
N MET A 1 13.88 10.73 -24.79
CA MET A 1 13.15 9.52 -24.37
C MET A 1 13.96 8.30 -24.82
N LYS A 2 14.00 7.23 -24.02
CA LYS A 2 14.60 5.96 -24.47
C LYS A 2 13.83 5.46 -25.71
N SER A 3 14.53 4.95 -26.70
CA SER A 3 13.89 4.39 -27.90
C SER A 3 13.30 3.00 -27.69
N GLN A 4 13.79 2.29 -26.68
CA GLN A 4 13.36 0.95 -26.32
C GLN A 4 13.42 0.74 -24.80
N ALA A 5 12.53 -0.08 -24.28
CA ALA A 5 12.56 -0.59 -22.92
C ALA A 5 12.04 -2.03 -22.93
N LYS A 6 12.52 -2.86 -22.00
CA LYS A 6 12.06 -4.24 -21.87
C LYS A 6 10.66 -4.32 -21.28
N VAL A 7 10.36 -3.39 -20.35
CA VAL A 7 9.03 -3.21 -19.79
C VAL A 7 8.69 -1.72 -19.78
N VAL A 8 7.49 -1.40 -20.22
CA VAL A 8 6.89 -0.07 -20.09
C VAL A 8 5.71 -0.15 -19.16
N VAL A 9 5.72 0.65 -18.11
CA VAL A 9 4.61 0.81 -17.19
C VAL A 9 3.83 2.06 -17.58
N ILE A 10 2.52 1.94 -17.77
CA ILE A 10 1.64 3.06 -18.11
C ILE A 10 0.84 3.47 -16.88
N GLY A 11 1.02 4.71 -16.47
CA GLY A 11 0.34 5.31 -15.32
C GLY A 11 1.24 5.52 -14.11
N GLY A 12 1.28 6.77 -13.63
CA GLY A 12 2.12 7.27 -12.53
C GLY A 12 1.41 7.31 -11.17
N GLY A 13 0.35 6.53 -10.98
CA GLY A 13 -0.27 6.32 -9.66
C GLY A 13 0.53 5.32 -8.84
N VAL A 14 0.10 5.09 -7.57
CA VAL A 14 0.78 4.19 -6.63
C VAL A 14 1.02 2.79 -7.19
N VAL A 15 0.07 2.23 -7.93
CA VAL A 15 0.18 0.87 -8.51
C VAL A 15 1.29 0.80 -9.56
N GLY A 16 1.28 1.73 -10.54
CA GLY A 16 2.30 1.74 -11.59
C GLY A 16 3.69 2.08 -11.04
N VAL A 17 3.79 3.04 -10.13
CA VAL A 17 5.07 3.39 -9.51
C VAL A 17 5.59 2.26 -8.62
N SER A 18 4.70 1.54 -7.91
CA SER A 18 5.07 0.34 -7.16
C SER A 18 5.61 -0.77 -8.07
N ALA A 19 4.95 -1.02 -9.21
CA ALA A 19 5.44 -1.99 -10.20
C ALA A 19 6.84 -1.60 -10.72
N LEU A 20 7.03 -0.33 -11.07
CA LEU A 20 8.33 0.20 -11.51
C LEU A 20 9.42 0.03 -10.43
N TYR A 21 9.09 0.38 -9.19
CA TYR A 21 10.00 0.26 -8.05
C TYR A 21 10.46 -1.19 -7.83
N HIS A 22 9.51 -2.14 -7.85
CA HIS A 22 9.83 -3.55 -7.63
C HIS A 22 10.59 -4.17 -8.80
N LEU A 23 10.31 -3.79 -10.04
CA LEU A 23 11.10 -4.19 -11.20
C LEU A 23 12.53 -3.67 -11.08
N ALA A 24 12.71 -2.39 -10.74
CA ALA A 24 14.02 -1.80 -10.54
C ALA A 24 14.77 -2.46 -9.37
N LYS A 25 14.10 -2.76 -8.26
CA LYS A 25 14.66 -3.49 -7.10
C LYS A 25 15.10 -4.91 -7.46
N LYS A 26 14.48 -5.52 -8.46
CA LYS A 26 14.86 -6.85 -9.00
C LYS A 26 15.97 -6.79 -10.07
N GLY A 27 16.61 -5.63 -10.27
CA GLY A 27 17.74 -5.47 -11.19
C GLY A 27 17.38 -5.04 -12.60
N TRP A 28 16.12 -4.70 -12.88
CA TRP A 28 15.66 -4.28 -14.21
C TRP A 28 15.67 -2.76 -14.42
N GLY A 29 16.30 -2.01 -13.52
CA GLY A 29 16.20 -0.55 -13.47
C GLY A 29 16.46 0.13 -14.82
N GLU A 30 17.56 -0.17 -15.49
CA GLU A 30 17.89 0.43 -16.78
C GLU A 30 17.00 -0.02 -17.95
N GLU A 31 16.31 -1.16 -17.78
CA GLU A 31 15.49 -1.79 -18.83
C GLU A 31 14.00 -1.43 -18.72
N VAL A 32 13.61 -0.65 -17.67
CA VAL A 32 12.22 -0.28 -17.44
C VAL A 32 11.99 1.21 -17.58
N ALA A 33 10.79 1.55 -18.04
CA ALA A 33 10.33 2.93 -18.12
C ALA A 33 8.87 3.04 -17.63
N LEU A 34 8.53 4.19 -17.04
CA LEU A 34 7.15 4.54 -16.72
C LEU A 34 6.75 5.78 -17.53
N ILE A 35 5.55 5.74 -18.08
CA ILE A 35 4.96 6.86 -18.84
C ILE A 35 3.69 7.32 -18.10
N GLU A 36 3.62 8.61 -17.79
CA GLU A 36 2.49 9.26 -17.14
C GLU A 36 2.06 10.49 -17.95
N LYS A 37 0.76 10.59 -18.24
CA LYS A 37 0.20 11.69 -19.04
C LYS A 37 0.27 13.05 -18.36
N GLY A 38 0.28 13.07 -17.03
CA GLY A 38 0.37 14.28 -16.21
C GLY A 38 1.50 14.17 -15.18
N GLU A 39 1.21 14.62 -13.98
CA GLU A 39 2.11 14.48 -12.84
C GLU A 39 1.88 13.15 -12.11
N LEU A 40 2.92 12.63 -11.46
CA LEU A 40 2.76 11.45 -10.62
C LEU A 40 1.70 11.74 -9.54
N THR A 41 0.90 10.73 -9.22
CA THR A 41 -0.18 10.76 -8.22
C THR A 41 -1.44 11.55 -8.58
N SER A 42 -1.47 12.27 -9.71
CA SER A 42 -2.58 13.16 -10.06
C SER A 42 -3.95 12.47 -10.30
N GLY A 43 -3.98 11.14 -10.38
CA GLY A 43 -5.20 10.35 -10.53
C GLY A 43 -5.77 9.90 -9.18
N SER A 44 -6.23 8.64 -9.10
CA SER A 44 -6.88 8.06 -7.90
C SER A 44 -5.99 8.07 -6.65
N THR A 45 -4.67 8.06 -6.79
CA THR A 45 -3.74 8.06 -5.67
C THR A 45 -3.89 9.31 -4.79
N TRP A 46 -4.11 10.48 -5.40
CA TRP A 46 -4.34 11.73 -4.68
C TRP A 46 -5.58 11.69 -3.77
N HIS A 47 -6.59 10.88 -4.12
CA HIS A 47 -7.87 10.79 -3.41
C HIS A 47 -7.88 9.68 -2.35
N ALA A 48 -6.81 8.91 -2.20
CA ALA A 48 -6.75 7.81 -1.25
C ALA A 48 -6.63 8.32 0.19
N ALA A 49 -7.37 7.71 1.11
CA ALA A 49 -7.36 8.07 2.53
C ALA A 49 -6.04 7.75 3.24
N GLY A 50 -5.21 6.89 2.66
CA GLY A 50 -3.92 6.52 3.22
C GLY A 50 -3.97 5.55 4.39
N LEU A 51 -5.11 4.95 4.69
CA LEU A 51 -5.22 3.94 5.74
C LEU A 51 -4.54 2.64 5.31
N LEU A 52 -3.85 2.00 6.25
CA LEU A 52 -3.10 0.75 6.06
C LEU A 52 -3.66 -0.36 6.96
N PRO A 53 -4.88 -0.88 6.70
CA PRO A 53 -5.46 -1.93 7.51
C PRO A 53 -4.86 -3.29 7.14
N LEU A 54 -4.36 -4.03 8.14
CA LEU A 54 -3.93 -5.42 7.98
C LEU A 54 -5.11 -6.40 7.98
N PHE A 55 -6.29 -5.95 8.45
CA PHE A 55 -7.49 -6.78 8.47
C PHE A 55 -7.90 -7.24 7.07
N ASN A 56 -7.77 -8.53 6.79
CA ASN A 56 -8.27 -9.17 5.58
C ASN A 56 -8.50 -10.67 5.79
N MET A 57 -9.68 -11.17 5.39
CA MET A 57 -10.05 -12.59 5.51
C MET A 57 -9.29 -13.49 4.52
N SER A 58 -8.70 -12.93 3.47
CA SER A 58 -7.91 -13.67 2.49
C SER A 58 -6.45 -13.74 2.92
N TYR A 59 -5.92 -14.95 3.05
CA TYR A 59 -4.51 -15.19 3.33
C TYR A 59 -3.59 -14.48 2.34
N SER A 60 -3.85 -14.61 1.04
CA SER A 60 -2.99 -14.03 -0.01
C SER A 60 -2.98 -12.50 0.03
N VAL A 61 -4.15 -11.88 0.25
CA VAL A 61 -4.26 -10.42 0.37
C VAL A 61 -3.60 -9.95 1.67
N GLY A 62 -3.78 -10.67 2.77
CA GLY A 62 -3.11 -10.37 4.04
C GLY A 62 -1.59 -10.39 3.94
N GLN A 63 -1.01 -11.33 3.20
CA GLN A 63 0.43 -11.36 2.91
C GLN A 63 0.90 -10.12 2.13
N ILE A 64 0.11 -9.66 1.15
CA ILE A 64 0.43 -8.43 0.41
C ILE A 64 0.37 -7.21 1.33
N HIS A 65 -0.65 -7.12 2.18
CA HIS A 65 -0.80 -6.02 3.14
C HIS A 65 0.39 -5.99 4.12
N LYS A 66 0.74 -7.13 4.71
CA LYS A 66 1.88 -7.25 5.61
C LYS A 66 3.18 -6.81 4.95
N TYR A 67 3.48 -7.36 3.76
CA TYR A 67 4.64 -6.94 2.98
C TYR A 67 4.66 -5.43 2.70
N SER A 68 3.50 -4.86 2.39
CA SER A 68 3.38 -3.43 2.11
C SER A 68 3.72 -2.57 3.33
N VAL A 69 3.17 -2.91 4.51
CA VAL A 69 3.45 -2.19 5.75
C VAL A 69 4.93 -2.29 6.12
N GLU A 70 5.53 -3.49 6.02
CA GLU A 70 6.96 -3.68 6.27
C GLU A 70 7.83 -2.85 5.31
N LEU A 71 7.49 -2.84 4.02
CA LEU A 71 8.19 -2.02 3.04
C LEU A 71 8.11 -0.52 3.39
N TYR A 72 6.94 -0.04 3.79
CA TYR A 72 6.73 1.39 4.04
C TYR A 72 7.48 1.88 5.28
N LYS A 73 7.66 1.04 6.29
CA LYS A 73 8.50 1.33 7.49
C LYS A 73 9.95 1.67 7.12
N ASP A 74 10.49 1.02 6.08
CA ASP A 74 11.89 1.17 5.69
C ASP A 74 12.11 2.11 4.49
N LEU A 75 11.05 2.46 3.75
CA LEU A 75 11.16 3.17 2.49
C LEU A 75 11.75 4.59 2.65
N GLU A 76 11.43 5.27 3.74
CA GLU A 76 12.00 6.59 4.06
C GLU A 76 13.51 6.49 4.26
N LYS A 77 13.97 5.48 4.98
CA LYS A 77 15.37 5.20 5.24
C LYS A 77 16.14 4.85 3.97
N GLU A 78 15.49 4.05 3.09
CA GLU A 78 16.06 3.64 1.81
C GLU A 78 16.19 4.81 0.83
N THR A 79 15.19 5.68 0.78
CA THR A 79 15.09 6.69 -0.28
C THR A 79 15.45 8.11 0.18
N GLY A 80 15.48 8.35 1.49
CA GLY A 80 15.60 9.71 2.05
C GLY A 80 14.40 10.61 1.71
N GLN A 81 13.24 10.01 1.41
CA GLN A 81 11.99 10.71 1.13
C GLN A 81 10.98 10.35 2.20
N GLN A 82 10.46 11.34 2.91
CA GLN A 82 9.40 11.13 3.88
C GLN A 82 8.15 10.53 3.22
N VAL A 83 7.53 9.57 3.88
CA VAL A 83 6.31 8.90 3.42
C VAL A 83 5.10 9.19 4.32
N GLY A 84 5.32 9.87 5.45
CA GLY A 84 4.28 10.19 6.41
C GLY A 84 3.66 8.96 7.07
N PHE A 85 4.43 7.88 7.20
CA PHE A 85 3.97 6.66 7.86
C PHE A 85 3.86 6.88 9.36
N SER A 86 2.68 6.59 9.91
CA SER A 86 2.40 6.61 11.35
C SER A 86 1.73 5.32 11.78
N GLN A 87 2.41 4.56 12.60
CA GLN A 87 1.89 3.33 13.19
C GLN A 87 1.13 3.70 14.48
N VAL A 88 -0.18 3.84 14.38
CA VAL A 88 -1.05 4.27 15.48
C VAL A 88 -2.03 3.18 15.92
N GLY A 89 -2.00 2.04 15.24
CA GLY A 89 -2.98 0.99 15.40
C GLY A 89 -4.31 1.28 14.69
N ASN A 90 -5.19 0.29 14.71
CA ASN A 90 -6.56 0.39 14.19
C ASN A 90 -7.50 -0.38 15.09
N LEU A 91 -8.56 0.27 15.55
CA LEU A 91 -9.66 -0.34 16.30
C LEU A 91 -10.82 -0.65 15.36
N ARG A 92 -11.32 -1.89 15.43
CA ARG A 92 -12.57 -2.29 14.78
C ARG A 92 -13.55 -2.70 15.84
N LEU A 93 -14.64 -1.97 15.95
CA LEU A 93 -15.65 -2.13 16.98
C LEU A 93 -16.67 -3.20 16.60
N ALA A 94 -17.10 -4.03 17.54
CA ALA A 94 -18.17 -5.00 17.39
C ALA A 94 -19.37 -4.58 18.24
N MET A 95 -20.47 -4.20 17.58
CA MET A 95 -21.70 -3.79 18.21
C MET A 95 -22.67 -4.96 18.46
N ASN A 96 -22.30 -6.17 18.02
CA ASN A 96 -23.06 -7.40 18.21
C ASN A 96 -22.13 -8.62 18.28
N HIS A 97 -22.67 -9.76 18.74
CA HIS A 97 -21.90 -10.98 18.87
C HIS A 97 -21.47 -11.59 17.53
N GLU A 98 -22.30 -11.48 16.48
CA GLU A 98 -21.98 -11.99 15.14
C GLU A 98 -20.71 -11.31 14.60
N ARG A 99 -20.56 -10.01 14.82
CA ARG A 99 -19.35 -9.27 14.41
C ARG A 99 -18.14 -9.71 15.24
N MET A 100 -18.33 -10.01 16.51
CA MET A 100 -17.28 -10.51 17.36
C MET A 100 -16.81 -11.90 16.93
N ASP A 101 -17.75 -12.80 16.56
CA ASP A 101 -17.45 -14.12 16.02
C ASP A 101 -16.65 -14.04 14.71
N GLU A 102 -16.99 -13.10 13.83
CA GLU A 102 -16.20 -12.83 12.61
C GLU A 102 -14.76 -12.44 12.96
N TYR A 103 -14.56 -11.63 14.00
CA TYR A 103 -13.22 -11.25 14.44
C TYR A 103 -12.44 -12.42 15.04
N PHE A 104 -13.09 -13.33 15.75
CA PHE A 104 -12.44 -14.57 16.22
C PHE A 104 -12.01 -15.45 15.05
N GLN A 105 -12.86 -15.61 14.03
CA GLN A 105 -12.48 -16.35 12.80
C GLN A 105 -11.32 -15.68 12.08
N TYR A 106 -11.35 -14.35 11.94
CA TYR A 106 -10.27 -13.61 11.35
C TYR A 106 -8.95 -13.79 12.10
N ALA A 107 -8.97 -13.79 13.44
CA ALA A 107 -7.76 -13.93 14.25
C ALA A 107 -6.99 -15.24 13.93
N ALA A 108 -7.70 -16.32 13.59
CA ALA A 108 -7.07 -17.55 13.13
C ALA A 108 -6.32 -17.36 11.80
N THR A 109 -6.90 -16.62 10.85
CA THR A 109 -6.24 -16.26 9.58
C THR A 109 -5.05 -15.33 9.84
N ALA A 110 -5.23 -14.29 10.66
CA ALA A 110 -4.17 -13.34 11.03
C ALA A 110 -2.95 -14.05 11.62
N LYS A 111 -3.18 -15.02 12.51
CA LYS A 111 -2.11 -15.83 13.10
C LYS A 111 -1.31 -16.61 12.06
N THR A 112 -1.94 -17.16 11.01
CA THR A 112 -1.24 -17.89 9.94
C THR A 112 -0.41 -16.96 9.05
N ILE A 113 -0.78 -15.67 8.99
CA ILE A 113 -0.04 -14.65 8.25
C ILE A 113 1.09 -14.04 9.12
N GLY A 114 1.01 -14.20 10.44
CA GLY A 114 1.88 -13.56 11.41
C GLY A 114 1.52 -12.08 11.62
N ILE A 115 0.23 -11.79 11.69
CA ILE A 115 -0.33 -10.47 12.05
C ILE A 115 -0.83 -10.54 13.48
N ASP A 116 -0.35 -9.63 14.32
CA ASP A 116 -0.79 -9.55 15.71
C ASP A 116 -2.14 -8.84 15.81
N VAL A 117 -3.03 -9.43 16.61
CA VAL A 117 -4.34 -8.87 16.92
C VAL A 117 -4.64 -9.02 18.41
N ASN A 118 -5.24 -8.01 18.99
CA ASN A 118 -5.67 -8.01 20.38
C ASN A 118 -7.18 -7.83 20.45
N PHE A 119 -7.85 -8.70 21.22
CA PHE A 119 -9.26 -8.52 21.55
C PHE A 119 -9.38 -7.60 22.75
N LEU A 120 -10.30 -6.65 22.68
CA LEU A 120 -10.51 -5.64 23.72
C LEU A 120 -11.94 -5.67 24.22
N THR A 121 -12.09 -5.51 25.52
CA THR A 121 -13.35 -5.20 26.18
C THR A 121 -13.76 -3.74 25.94
N PRO A 122 -15.04 -3.37 26.15
CA PRO A 122 -15.47 -1.96 26.08
C PRO A 122 -14.67 -1.00 26.97
N ASP A 123 -14.28 -1.43 28.16
CA ASP A 123 -13.48 -0.62 29.09
C ASP A 123 -12.06 -0.38 28.56
N GLU A 124 -11.44 -1.40 27.96
CA GLU A 124 -10.13 -1.27 27.32
C GLU A 124 -10.19 -0.37 26.08
N VAL A 125 -11.29 -0.44 25.29
CA VAL A 125 -11.51 0.51 24.19
C VAL A 125 -11.63 1.93 24.71
N LYS A 126 -12.39 2.15 25.78
CA LYS A 126 -12.55 3.46 26.42
C LYS A 126 -11.23 4.02 26.94
N ALA A 127 -10.36 3.15 27.47
CA ALA A 127 -9.03 3.54 27.96
C ALA A 127 -8.11 4.00 26.82
N ILE A 128 -8.16 3.34 25.65
CA ILE A 128 -7.36 3.68 24.46
C ILE A 128 -7.94 4.90 23.75
N TRP A 129 -9.25 4.97 23.63
CA TRP A 129 -9.96 6.05 22.95
C TRP A 129 -11.08 6.64 23.84
N PRO A 130 -10.75 7.59 24.71
CA PRO A 130 -11.69 8.17 25.68
C PRO A 130 -12.95 8.83 25.08
N LEU A 131 -12.88 9.26 23.82
CA LEU A 131 -14.03 9.86 23.10
C LEU A 131 -14.99 8.82 22.51
N CYS A 132 -14.62 7.53 22.52
CA CYS A 132 -15.47 6.47 21.99
C CYS A 132 -16.69 6.25 22.90
N GLU A 133 -17.89 6.19 22.31
CA GLU A 133 -19.09 5.72 23.01
C GLU A 133 -19.08 4.19 23.07
N THR A 134 -19.18 3.62 24.26
CA THR A 134 -19.00 2.18 24.50
C THR A 134 -20.20 1.47 25.11
N ASP A 135 -21.32 2.16 25.38
CA ASP A 135 -22.49 1.62 26.11
C ASP A 135 -23.11 0.38 25.44
N ASN A 136 -23.05 0.27 24.10
CA ASN A 136 -23.59 -0.87 23.36
C ASN A 136 -22.50 -1.70 22.68
N LEU A 137 -21.25 -1.52 23.06
CA LEU A 137 -20.13 -2.23 22.48
C LEU A 137 -20.02 -3.63 23.12
N VAL A 138 -19.95 -4.68 22.28
CA VAL A 138 -19.68 -6.06 22.72
C VAL A 138 -18.18 -6.27 22.95
N GLY A 139 -17.37 -5.65 22.11
CA GLY A 139 -15.91 -5.72 22.17
C GLY A 139 -15.28 -5.09 20.93
N ALA A 140 -14.00 -5.25 20.80
CA ALA A 140 -13.25 -4.77 19.64
C ALA A 140 -12.07 -5.67 19.31
N ILE A 141 -11.51 -5.49 18.11
CA ILE A 141 -10.20 -6.01 17.74
C ILE A 141 -9.26 -4.83 17.44
N LEU A 142 -8.09 -4.89 18.02
CA LEU A 142 -7.00 -3.94 17.79
C LEU A 142 -5.91 -4.58 16.95
N HIS A 143 -5.50 -3.90 15.90
CA HIS A 143 -4.32 -4.21 15.11
C HIS A 143 -3.23 -3.19 15.45
N PRO A 144 -2.24 -3.53 16.27
CA PRO A 144 -1.23 -2.58 16.74
C PRO A 144 -0.28 -2.11 15.62
N GLU A 145 -0.11 -2.91 14.58
CA GLU A 145 0.76 -2.59 13.44
C GLU A 145 0.09 -1.76 12.33
N ASP A 146 -1.21 -1.60 12.39
CA ASP A 146 -1.95 -0.74 11.47
C ASP A 146 -1.57 0.73 11.66
N GLY A 147 -1.82 1.52 10.63
CA GLY A 147 -1.52 2.93 10.67
C GLY A 147 -2.07 3.67 9.46
N TYR A 148 -1.44 4.78 9.16
CA TYR A 148 -1.73 5.56 7.96
C TYR A 148 -0.44 6.08 7.33
N ILE A 149 -0.55 6.49 6.07
CA ILE A 149 0.55 7.00 5.26
C ILE A 149 0.04 8.11 4.35
N GLN A 150 0.94 8.96 3.86
CA GLN A 150 0.60 9.92 2.81
C GLN A 150 0.75 9.25 1.43
N PRO A 151 -0.36 8.96 0.70
CA PRO A 151 -0.30 8.18 -0.55
C PRO A 151 0.56 8.83 -1.63
N ALA A 152 0.54 10.15 -1.73
CA ALA A 152 1.36 10.88 -2.68
C ALA A 152 2.85 10.76 -2.34
N ASP A 153 3.22 10.99 -1.07
CA ASP A 153 4.61 10.93 -0.62
C ASP A 153 5.19 9.52 -0.73
N LEU A 154 4.39 8.49 -0.37
CA LEU A 154 4.73 7.09 -0.59
C LEU A 154 5.07 6.83 -2.07
N THR A 155 4.22 7.31 -2.98
CA THR A 155 4.41 7.13 -4.41
C THR A 155 5.68 7.83 -4.89
N GLN A 156 5.95 9.06 -4.42
CA GLN A 156 7.18 9.78 -4.74
C GLN A 156 8.43 9.08 -4.19
N ALA A 157 8.35 8.51 -2.98
CA ALA A 157 9.45 7.75 -2.40
C ALA A 157 9.79 6.51 -3.23
N MET A 158 8.78 5.73 -3.64
CA MET A 158 8.99 4.60 -4.54
C MET A 158 9.55 5.04 -5.90
N ALA A 159 9.05 6.15 -6.47
CA ALA A 159 9.57 6.71 -7.72
C ALA A 159 11.04 7.12 -7.58
N LYS A 160 11.42 7.73 -6.46
CA LYS A 160 12.81 8.09 -6.14
C LYS A 160 13.69 6.83 -6.03
N GLY A 161 13.22 5.81 -5.32
CA GLY A 161 13.90 4.54 -5.18
C GLY A 161 14.09 3.79 -6.52
N ALA A 162 13.09 3.86 -7.41
CA ALA A 162 13.20 3.31 -8.76
C ALA A 162 14.23 4.04 -9.62
N ARG A 163 14.21 5.38 -9.61
CA ARG A 163 15.19 6.22 -10.33
C ARG A 163 16.62 5.99 -9.84
N ALA A 164 16.82 5.86 -8.54
CA ALA A 164 18.14 5.57 -7.96
C ALA A 164 18.72 4.23 -8.46
N ARG A 165 17.86 3.34 -8.96
CA ARG A 165 18.22 2.05 -9.57
C ARG A 165 18.21 2.05 -11.11
N GLY A 166 18.19 3.22 -11.73
CA GLY A 166 18.27 3.40 -13.19
C GLY A 166 16.94 3.44 -13.95
N ALA A 167 15.79 3.28 -13.27
CA ALA A 167 14.49 3.36 -13.92
C ALA A 167 14.19 4.79 -14.42
N THR A 168 13.56 4.88 -15.59
CA THR A 168 13.22 6.16 -16.20
C THR A 168 11.71 6.44 -16.04
N ILE A 169 11.36 7.67 -15.68
CA ILE A 169 9.98 8.13 -15.56
C ILE A 169 9.77 9.33 -16.48
N TYR A 170 8.85 9.19 -17.42
CA TYR A 170 8.42 10.24 -18.34
C TYR A 170 7.06 10.77 -17.88
N ARG A 171 7.03 12.02 -17.43
CA ARG A 171 5.80 12.74 -17.09
C ARG A 171 5.33 13.58 -18.28
N ASN A 172 4.11 14.06 -18.21
CA ASN A 172 3.50 14.90 -19.25
C ASN A 172 3.57 14.24 -20.63
N THR A 173 3.45 12.91 -20.67
CA THR A 173 3.60 12.08 -21.87
C THR A 173 2.41 11.12 -21.93
N ALA A 174 1.48 11.37 -22.82
CA ALA A 174 0.31 10.52 -23.02
C ALA A 174 0.65 9.35 -23.95
N VAL A 175 0.21 8.15 -23.58
CA VAL A 175 0.17 6.99 -24.48
C VAL A 175 -1.10 7.11 -25.30
N LEU A 176 -0.99 7.15 -26.63
CA LEU A 176 -2.11 7.34 -27.55
C LEU A 176 -2.66 6.02 -28.09
N SER A 177 -1.77 5.04 -28.32
CA SER A 177 -2.14 3.69 -28.77
C SER A 177 -1.14 2.66 -28.25
N ILE A 178 -1.55 1.40 -28.25
CA ILE A 178 -0.68 0.26 -27.96
C ILE A 178 -0.93 -0.75 -29.07
N GLU A 179 0.11 -1.05 -29.84
CA GLU A 179 0.03 -1.93 -30.98
C GLU A 179 1.04 -3.07 -30.85
N GLN A 180 0.63 -4.27 -31.22
CA GLN A 180 1.54 -5.40 -31.26
C GLN A 180 2.44 -5.30 -32.49
N SER A 181 3.74 -5.37 -32.29
CA SER A 181 4.70 -5.38 -33.40
C SER A 181 4.71 -6.73 -34.12
N SER A 182 4.82 -6.72 -35.44
CA SER A 182 4.98 -7.93 -36.25
C SER A 182 6.30 -8.70 -35.97
N GLN A 183 7.26 -8.03 -35.35
CA GLN A 183 8.55 -8.61 -34.92
C GLN A 183 8.56 -9.06 -33.45
N GLY A 184 7.42 -9.05 -32.80
CA GLY A 184 7.27 -9.30 -31.37
C GLY A 184 7.41 -8.03 -30.53
N GLY A 185 6.78 -8.04 -29.35
CA GLY A 185 6.74 -6.89 -28.45
C GLY A 185 5.61 -5.90 -28.78
N TRP A 186 5.69 -4.69 -28.22
CA TRP A 186 4.66 -3.66 -28.25
C TRP A 186 5.23 -2.32 -28.72
N LYS A 187 4.42 -1.56 -29.40
CA LYS A 187 4.73 -0.22 -29.88
C LYS A 187 3.64 0.75 -29.46
#